data_1f718866cc9b2ae023d0bc616dbfad5f
#
_entry.id   1f718866cc9b2ae023d0bc616dbfad5f
#
_cell.length_a   1.000
_cell.length_b   1.000
_cell.length_c   1.000
_cell.angle_alpha   90.00
_cell.angle_beta   90.00
_cell.angle_gamma   90.00
#
_symmetry.space_group_name_H-M   'P 1'
#
loop_
_entity.id
_entity.type
_entity.pdbx_description
1 polymer ?
#
loop_
_entity_poly.entity_id
_entity_poly.type
_entity_poly.pdbx_seq_one_letter_code
_entity_poly.pdbx_strand_id
1 'polypeptide(L)'
;NSKAQLESLKSAQDLAQRTYDRQKQLAAEKVISAAEFDQADNALKAAKANYNAALQNIRSGQASIASARANLEKADKDLSRTAVLATMDGVVSLMNVKKGERVVGNSMMAGTEMMRIADLSAMEVQVDVGENDIPKVNMGDSALIEVDAYNNRKFKGIVTKIASSNTTASAAAATSNDVTNYKVHIRILRDSYKDLIDPSKPKKFPFRPGMNASADIQTLTKANVIASAINAVTTREKGTDKVVNDQKDKKEDEGIQQETKAGLSSDLDEVVFVLQPGGTVKRVKVRTGIQDINYIEILGGLKEGDEIITAPYNVISKTLKDGMKVKVVPADKLFEVKK
;
A
#
# COMPACT_ATOMS: atom_id res chain seq x y z
N ASN A 1 -39.20 38.27 -25.64
CA ASN A 1 -40.07 38.36 -26.82
C ASN A 1 -40.61 37.01 -27.31
N SER A 2 -39.79 35.97 -27.41
CA SER A 2 -40.20 34.63 -27.95
C SER A 2 -41.30 33.95 -27.12
N LYS A 3 -41.32 34.15 -25.79
CA LYS A 3 -42.38 33.61 -24.92
C LYS A 3 -43.73 34.31 -25.17
N ALA A 4 -43.74 35.64 -25.33
CA ALA A 4 -44.97 36.38 -25.63
C ALA A 4 -45.54 35.98 -26.99
N GLN A 5 -44.67 35.76 -27.99
CA GLN A 5 -45.09 35.29 -29.31
C GLN A 5 -45.65 33.85 -29.24
N LEU A 6 -45.08 32.97 -28.41
CA LEU A 6 -45.61 31.61 -28.20
C LEU A 6 -47.02 31.66 -27.60
N GLU A 7 -47.27 32.58 -26.65
CA GLU A 7 -48.57 32.73 -26.00
C GLU A 7 -49.65 33.27 -27.00
N SER A 8 -49.25 34.18 -27.87
CA SER A 8 -50.10 34.62 -28.97
C SER A 8 -50.48 33.50 -29.92
N LEU A 9 -49.50 32.67 -30.33
CA LEU A 9 -49.73 31.53 -31.21
C LEU A 9 -50.57 30.42 -30.53
N LYS A 10 -50.42 30.26 -29.21
CA LYS A 10 -51.25 29.36 -28.42
C LYS A 10 -52.73 29.83 -28.44
N SER A 11 -52.94 31.12 -28.19
CA SER A 11 -54.28 31.68 -28.25
C SER A 11 -54.94 31.54 -29.63
N ALA A 12 -54.15 31.68 -30.71
CA ALA A 12 -54.63 31.44 -32.08
C ALA A 12 -54.96 29.94 -32.32
N GLN A 13 -54.15 29.02 -31.77
CA GLN A 13 -54.44 27.59 -31.82
C GLN A 13 -55.74 27.26 -31.07
N ASP A 14 -55.90 27.78 -29.85
CA ASP A 14 -57.11 27.57 -29.04
C ASP A 14 -58.38 28.08 -29.74
N LEU A 15 -58.29 29.21 -30.42
CA LEU A 15 -59.41 29.76 -31.22
C LEU A 15 -59.75 28.84 -32.40
N ALA A 16 -58.69 28.39 -33.14
CA ALA A 16 -58.88 27.46 -34.25
C ALA A 16 -59.44 26.10 -33.78
N GLN A 17 -59.07 25.63 -32.64
CA GLN A 17 -59.59 24.38 -32.03
C GLN A 17 -61.07 24.54 -31.68
N ARG A 18 -61.48 25.62 -31.05
CA ARG A 18 -62.88 25.88 -30.72
C ARG A 18 -63.75 26.04 -31.98
N THR A 19 -63.22 26.63 -33.05
CA THR A 19 -63.87 26.73 -34.32
C THR A 19 -64.10 25.40 -35.00
N TYR A 20 -63.00 24.55 -35.02
CA TYR A 20 -63.05 23.19 -35.51
C TYR A 20 -64.06 22.32 -34.74
N ASP A 21 -64.12 22.40 -33.42
CA ASP A 21 -64.98 21.59 -32.57
C ASP A 21 -66.47 21.98 -32.86
N ARG A 22 -66.78 23.30 -33.04
CA ARG A 22 -68.11 23.78 -33.44
C ARG A 22 -68.48 23.30 -34.81
N GLN A 23 -67.57 23.40 -35.80
CA GLN A 23 -67.85 22.99 -37.19
C GLN A 23 -68.05 21.47 -37.28
N LYS A 24 -67.31 20.70 -36.45
CA LYS A 24 -67.43 19.25 -36.32
C LYS A 24 -68.86 18.83 -35.87
N GLN A 25 -69.42 19.56 -34.90
CA GLN A 25 -70.80 19.36 -34.45
C GLN A 25 -71.84 19.68 -35.55
N LEU A 26 -71.67 20.80 -36.21
CA LEU A 26 -72.54 21.19 -37.29
C LEU A 26 -72.48 20.29 -38.52
N ALA A 27 -71.31 19.74 -38.81
CA ALA A 27 -71.14 18.73 -39.86
C ALA A 27 -71.81 17.39 -39.49
N ALA A 28 -71.80 17.00 -38.24
CA ALA A 28 -72.48 15.80 -37.74
C ALA A 28 -73.99 15.96 -37.86
N GLU A 29 -74.49 17.16 -37.66
CA GLU A 29 -75.94 17.54 -37.84
C GLU A 29 -76.30 17.80 -39.31
N LYS A 30 -75.37 17.67 -40.28
CA LYS A 30 -75.50 17.91 -41.70
C LYS A 30 -75.92 19.31 -42.05
N VAL A 31 -75.58 20.34 -41.23
CA VAL A 31 -75.95 21.77 -41.42
C VAL A 31 -74.92 22.45 -42.31
N ILE A 32 -73.66 22.00 -42.36
CA ILE A 32 -72.58 22.57 -43.17
C ILE A 32 -72.09 21.65 -44.26
N SER A 33 -71.42 22.24 -45.27
CA SER A 33 -70.77 21.47 -46.33
C SER A 33 -69.46 20.81 -45.88
N ALA A 34 -69.05 19.72 -46.54
CA ALA A 34 -67.75 19.06 -46.30
C ALA A 34 -66.58 20.01 -46.54
N ALA A 35 -66.70 20.94 -47.50
CA ALA A 35 -65.67 21.92 -47.82
C ALA A 35 -65.47 22.95 -46.68
N GLU A 36 -66.54 23.36 -46.00
CA GLU A 36 -66.42 24.26 -44.82
C GLU A 36 -65.77 23.54 -43.61
N PHE A 37 -66.10 22.28 -43.41
CA PHE A 37 -65.42 21.45 -42.37
C PHE A 37 -63.93 21.28 -42.65
N ASP A 38 -63.59 20.94 -43.91
CA ASP A 38 -62.15 20.77 -44.31
C ASP A 38 -61.41 22.09 -44.19
N GLN A 39 -62.01 23.22 -44.40
CA GLN A 39 -61.39 24.54 -44.18
C GLN A 39 -61.07 24.77 -42.70
N ALA A 40 -61.96 24.40 -41.78
CA ALA A 40 -61.74 24.51 -40.35
C ALA A 40 -60.66 23.56 -39.87
N ASP A 41 -60.60 22.30 -40.40
CA ASP A 41 -59.55 21.34 -40.10
C ASP A 41 -58.16 21.81 -40.57
N ASN A 42 -58.10 22.37 -41.80
CA ASN A 42 -56.87 22.92 -42.34
C ASN A 42 -56.36 24.10 -41.51
N ALA A 43 -57.30 24.99 -41.08
CA ALA A 43 -57.00 26.16 -40.24
C ALA A 43 -56.41 25.72 -38.86
N LEU A 44 -56.98 24.66 -38.26
CA LEU A 44 -56.49 24.08 -37.01
C LEU A 44 -55.08 23.43 -37.19
N LYS A 45 -54.91 22.67 -38.29
CA LYS A 45 -53.58 22.05 -38.59
C LYS A 45 -52.52 23.15 -38.78
N ALA A 46 -52.82 24.22 -39.50
CA ALA A 46 -51.92 25.34 -39.71
C ALA A 46 -51.58 26.04 -38.38
N ALA A 47 -52.57 26.31 -37.50
CA ALA A 47 -52.33 26.91 -36.19
C ALA A 47 -51.46 26.03 -35.29
N LYS A 48 -51.73 24.70 -35.28
CA LYS A 48 -50.88 23.73 -34.55
C LYS A 48 -49.44 23.69 -35.08
N ALA A 49 -49.27 23.71 -36.40
CA ALA A 49 -47.92 23.74 -37.00
C ALA A 49 -47.14 25.01 -36.62
N ASN A 50 -47.80 26.18 -36.66
CA ASN A 50 -47.17 27.44 -36.28
C ASN A 50 -46.75 27.46 -34.77
N TYR A 51 -47.61 26.97 -33.89
CA TYR A 51 -47.31 26.85 -32.47
C TYR A 51 -46.11 25.92 -32.23
N ASN A 52 -46.14 24.75 -32.87
CA ASN A 52 -45.03 23.79 -32.75
C ASN A 52 -43.71 24.33 -33.30
N ALA A 53 -43.74 25.06 -34.43
CA ALA A 53 -42.55 25.71 -34.97
C ALA A 53 -41.98 26.75 -34.00
N ALA A 54 -42.81 27.58 -33.39
CA ALA A 54 -42.39 28.54 -32.38
C ALA A 54 -41.85 27.87 -31.13
N LEU A 55 -42.43 26.73 -30.70
CA LEU A 55 -41.92 25.94 -29.58
C LEU A 55 -40.53 25.39 -29.86
N GLN A 56 -40.32 24.86 -31.10
CA GLN A 56 -38.99 24.38 -31.51
C GLN A 56 -37.95 25.50 -31.57
N ASN A 57 -38.33 26.68 -32.04
CA ASN A 57 -37.46 27.84 -32.04
C ASN A 57 -37.04 28.26 -30.63
N ILE A 58 -37.94 28.20 -29.66
CA ILE A 58 -37.59 28.47 -28.25
C ILE A 58 -36.62 27.39 -27.73
N ARG A 59 -36.88 26.11 -28.02
CA ARG A 59 -35.97 25.02 -27.62
C ARG A 59 -34.57 25.17 -28.24
N SER A 60 -34.50 25.52 -29.51
CA SER A 60 -33.23 25.80 -30.19
C SER A 60 -32.50 26.98 -29.54
N GLY A 61 -33.23 28.06 -29.20
CA GLY A 61 -32.65 29.19 -28.47
C GLY A 61 -32.12 28.81 -27.09
N GLN A 62 -32.86 27.96 -26.35
CA GLN A 62 -32.41 27.44 -25.07
C GLN A 62 -31.14 26.57 -25.19
N ALA A 63 -31.09 25.72 -26.23
CA ALA A 63 -29.89 24.91 -26.50
C ALA A 63 -28.67 25.79 -26.82
N SER A 64 -28.89 26.87 -27.61
CA SER A 64 -27.80 27.82 -27.90
C SER A 64 -27.31 28.55 -26.65
N ILE A 65 -28.21 28.93 -25.75
CA ILE A 65 -27.83 29.54 -24.45
C ILE A 65 -27.05 28.51 -23.58
N ALA A 66 -27.49 27.26 -23.54
CA ALA A 66 -26.79 26.21 -22.79
C ALA A 66 -25.36 25.98 -23.34
N SER A 67 -25.22 25.97 -24.68
CA SER A 67 -23.91 25.86 -25.33
C SER A 67 -22.99 27.06 -24.99
N ALA A 68 -23.54 28.28 -25.07
CA ALA A 68 -22.80 29.50 -24.72
C ALA A 68 -22.35 29.48 -23.23
N ARG A 69 -23.23 29.03 -22.33
CA ARG A 69 -22.87 28.87 -20.90
C ARG A 69 -21.78 27.84 -20.68
N ALA A 70 -21.82 26.69 -21.37
CA ALA A 70 -20.79 25.68 -21.29
C ALA A 70 -19.43 26.20 -21.79
N ASN A 71 -19.45 26.99 -22.87
CA ASN A 71 -18.23 27.63 -23.37
C ASN A 71 -17.67 28.67 -22.39
N LEU A 72 -18.52 29.45 -21.75
CA LEU A 72 -18.12 30.40 -20.70
C LEU A 72 -17.51 29.65 -19.51
N GLU A 73 -18.15 28.60 -19.02
CA GLU A 73 -17.64 27.77 -17.91
C GLU A 73 -16.29 27.13 -18.25
N LYS A 74 -16.13 26.67 -19.50
CA LYS A 74 -14.83 26.15 -19.96
C LYS A 74 -13.76 27.24 -19.93
N ALA A 75 -14.05 28.44 -20.46
CA ALA A 75 -13.10 29.56 -20.44
C ALA A 75 -12.74 30.01 -19.02
N ASP A 76 -13.70 30.01 -18.10
CA ASP A 76 -13.48 30.33 -16.69
C ASP A 76 -12.61 29.27 -15.99
N LYS A 77 -12.85 27.97 -16.25
CA LYS A 77 -11.99 26.90 -15.77
C LYS A 77 -10.58 26.98 -16.34
N ASP A 78 -10.44 27.32 -17.61
CA ASP A 78 -9.12 27.49 -18.23
C ASP A 78 -8.37 28.68 -17.63
N LEU A 79 -9.08 29.77 -17.33
CA LEU A 79 -8.50 30.91 -16.59
C LEU A 79 -8.10 30.52 -15.16
N SER A 80 -8.95 29.79 -14.44
CA SER A 80 -8.65 29.36 -13.06
C SER A 80 -7.41 28.46 -12.97
N ARG A 81 -7.13 27.66 -14.01
CA ARG A 81 -5.92 26.83 -14.09
C ARG A 81 -4.63 27.61 -14.29
N THR A 82 -4.70 28.89 -14.68
CA THR A 82 -3.48 29.73 -14.81
C THR A 82 -2.91 30.10 -13.43
N ALA A 83 -3.72 30.07 -12.38
CA ALA A 83 -3.28 30.24 -11.00
C ALA A 83 -3.21 28.86 -10.32
N VAL A 84 -2.00 28.35 -10.12
CA VAL A 84 -1.77 27.07 -9.43
C VAL A 84 -1.76 27.32 -7.93
N LEU A 85 -2.76 26.78 -7.24
CA LEU A 85 -2.92 26.91 -5.80
C LEU A 85 -2.48 25.63 -5.09
N ALA A 86 -1.94 25.77 -3.87
CA ALA A 86 -1.68 24.63 -3.01
C ALA A 86 -3.00 23.94 -2.62
N THR A 87 -3.05 22.63 -2.75
CA THR A 87 -4.25 21.83 -2.43
C THR A 87 -4.36 21.46 -0.96
N MET A 88 -3.26 21.64 -0.20
CA MET A 88 -3.16 21.31 1.22
C MET A 88 -2.14 22.20 1.91
N ASP A 89 -2.28 22.35 3.22
CA ASP A 89 -1.26 22.97 4.04
C ASP A 89 -0.06 22.03 4.20
N GLY A 90 1.15 22.57 4.13
CA GLY A 90 2.35 21.74 4.23
C GLY A 90 3.63 22.49 3.95
N VAL A 91 4.71 21.74 3.79
CA VAL A 91 6.04 22.25 3.45
C VAL A 91 6.40 21.82 2.03
N VAL A 92 6.98 22.71 1.25
CA VAL A 92 7.51 22.36 -0.07
C VAL A 92 8.70 21.43 0.10
N SER A 93 8.52 20.16 -0.26
CA SER A 93 9.56 19.12 -0.16
C SER A 93 10.47 19.08 -1.38
N LEU A 94 9.94 19.44 -2.55
CA LEU A 94 10.66 19.49 -3.82
C LEU A 94 10.16 20.67 -4.63
N MET A 95 11.08 21.42 -5.25
CA MET A 95 10.79 22.50 -6.19
C MET A 95 11.60 22.27 -7.46
N ASN A 96 10.90 21.98 -8.55
CA ASN A 96 11.52 21.65 -9.83
C ASN A 96 11.61 22.84 -10.78
N VAL A 97 10.89 23.94 -10.47
CA VAL A 97 10.78 25.10 -11.37
C VAL A 97 11.22 26.39 -10.70
N LYS A 98 11.77 27.30 -11.46
CA LYS A 98 12.18 28.63 -11.02
C LYS A 98 11.31 29.71 -11.66
N LYS A 99 11.26 30.87 -11.02
CA LYS A 99 10.55 32.04 -11.55
C LYS A 99 11.09 32.40 -12.94
N GLY A 100 10.22 32.54 -13.93
CA GLY A 100 10.56 32.85 -15.32
C GLY A 100 10.77 31.61 -16.21
N GLU A 101 10.72 30.40 -15.63
CA GLU A 101 10.84 29.17 -16.41
C GLU A 101 9.51 28.82 -17.08
N ARG A 102 9.62 28.29 -18.30
CA ARG A 102 8.46 27.85 -19.07
C ARG A 102 8.09 26.42 -18.70
N VAL A 103 6.85 26.22 -18.24
CA VAL A 103 6.29 24.91 -17.90
C VAL A 103 5.32 24.45 -18.99
N VAL A 104 5.27 23.14 -19.23
CA VAL A 104 4.33 22.53 -20.16
C VAL A 104 3.17 21.95 -19.37
N GLY A 105 1.96 22.31 -19.77
CA GLY A 105 0.73 21.81 -19.15
C GLY A 105 -0.41 21.93 -20.15
N ASN A 106 -0.59 20.92 -20.99
CA ASN A 106 -1.75 20.84 -21.87
C ASN A 106 -2.42 19.47 -21.75
N SER A 107 -3.62 19.34 -22.30
CA SER A 107 -4.40 18.10 -22.25
C SER A 107 -3.82 16.94 -23.05
N MET A 108 -2.79 17.17 -23.86
CA MET A 108 -2.18 16.16 -24.77
C MET A 108 -0.84 15.61 -24.26
N MET A 109 -0.20 16.28 -23.29
CA MET A 109 1.10 15.88 -22.76
C MET A 109 1.05 15.85 -21.24
N ALA A 110 1.84 14.94 -20.64
CA ALA A 110 2.06 14.95 -19.21
C ALA A 110 2.56 16.33 -18.76
N GLY A 111 1.91 16.94 -17.78
CA GLY A 111 2.29 18.24 -17.25
C GLY A 111 3.64 18.20 -16.54
N THR A 112 4.33 19.36 -16.47
CA THR A 112 5.55 19.49 -15.69
C THR A 112 5.23 19.50 -14.19
N GLU A 113 5.85 18.62 -13.42
CA GLU A 113 5.79 18.66 -11.95
C GLU A 113 6.50 19.93 -11.46
N MET A 114 5.75 20.89 -10.94
CA MET A 114 6.31 22.18 -10.52
C MET A 114 6.91 22.10 -9.13
N MET A 115 6.15 21.57 -8.17
CA MET A 115 6.57 21.42 -6.78
C MET A 115 5.80 20.30 -6.11
N ARG A 116 6.37 19.78 -5.02
CA ARG A 116 5.73 18.78 -4.16
C ARG A 116 5.54 19.35 -2.77
N ILE A 117 4.31 19.33 -2.28
CA ILE A 117 3.95 19.76 -0.93
C ILE A 117 3.72 18.49 -0.10
N ALA A 118 4.32 18.44 1.09
CA ALA A 118 4.18 17.32 2.01
C ALA A 118 3.81 17.83 3.40
N ASP A 119 2.92 17.09 4.06
CA ASP A 119 2.67 17.24 5.49
C ASP A 119 3.74 16.44 6.25
N LEU A 120 4.61 17.16 6.94
CA LEU A 120 5.70 16.57 7.73
C LEU A 120 5.32 16.31 9.19
N SER A 121 4.07 16.50 9.56
CA SER A 121 3.56 16.21 10.91
C SER A 121 3.42 14.71 11.19
N ALA A 122 3.15 13.93 10.13
CA ALA A 122 3.02 12.48 10.18
C ALA A 122 3.97 11.83 9.18
N MET A 123 5.05 11.26 9.69
CA MET A 123 6.03 10.56 8.84
C MET A 123 5.76 9.07 8.78
N GLU A 124 5.82 8.52 7.58
CA GLU A 124 5.70 7.09 7.32
C GLU A 124 6.96 6.58 6.64
N VAL A 125 7.39 5.40 7.05
CA VAL A 125 8.47 4.63 6.40
C VAL A 125 7.83 3.60 5.51
N GLN A 126 8.30 3.50 4.28
CA GLN A 126 7.92 2.45 3.35
C GLN A 126 9.04 1.42 3.32
N VAL A 127 8.73 0.18 3.68
CA VAL A 127 9.66 -0.94 3.62
C VAL A 127 9.15 -1.99 2.65
N ASP A 128 10.08 -2.67 2.00
CA ASP A 128 9.78 -3.76 1.09
C ASP A 128 9.89 -5.08 1.86
N VAL A 129 8.79 -5.82 1.97
CA VAL A 129 8.68 -7.10 2.67
C VAL A 129 8.48 -8.21 1.65
N GLY A 130 9.25 -9.27 1.76
CA GLY A 130 9.17 -10.42 0.85
C GLY A 130 7.85 -11.20 0.97
N GLU A 131 7.47 -11.87 -0.11
CA GLU A 131 6.24 -12.66 -0.20
C GLU A 131 6.09 -13.71 0.90
N ASN A 132 7.19 -14.32 1.36
CA ASN A 132 7.17 -15.35 2.40
C ASN A 132 6.87 -14.80 3.80
N ASP A 133 7.12 -13.51 4.02
CA ASP A 133 6.99 -12.87 5.33
C ASP A 133 5.73 -12.00 5.44
N ILE A 134 5.19 -11.54 4.32
CA ILE A 134 3.99 -10.69 4.30
C ILE A 134 2.77 -11.32 5.00
N PRO A 135 2.52 -12.66 4.93
CA PRO A 135 1.38 -13.28 5.63
C PRO A 135 1.49 -13.22 7.16
N LYS A 136 2.70 -12.98 7.69
CA LYS A 136 2.94 -12.86 9.13
C LYS A 136 2.69 -11.45 9.65
N VAL A 137 2.72 -10.44 8.76
CA VAL A 137 2.59 -9.03 9.11
C VAL A 137 1.13 -8.63 9.13
N ASN A 138 0.69 -8.02 10.23
CA ASN A 138 -0.66 -7.52 10.40
C ASN A 138 -0.67 -6.00 10.57
N MET A 139 -1.79 -5.39 10.19
CA MET A 139 -2.02 -3.98 10.50
C MET A 139 -2.10 -3.80 12.02
N GLY A 140 -1.36 -2.82 12.55
CA GLY A 140 -1.25 -2.57 13.99
C GLY A 140 -0.02 -3.18 14.64
N ASP A 141 0.75 -4.01 13.94
CA ASP A 141 1.99 -4.56 14.47
C ASP A 141 2.98 -3.45 14.81
N SER A 142 3.68 -3.63 15.94
CA SER A 142 4.73 -2.71 16.37
C SER A 142 5.99 -2.92 15.51
N ALA A 143 6.68 -1.83 15.21
CA ALA A 143 7.95 -1.90 14.50
C ALA A 143 9.02 -1.03 15.18
N LEU A 144 10.25 -1.49 15.15
CA LEU A 144 11.43 -0.71 15.51
C LEU A 144 12.10 -0.23 14.23
N ILE A 145 12.17 1.08 14.07
CA ILE A 145 12.67 1.74 12.87
C ILE A 145 14.04 2.32 13.18
N GLU A 146 15.01 2.01 12.37
CA GLU A 146 16.35 2.59 12.41
C GLU A 146 16.55 3.43 11.15
N VAL A 147 16.79 4.72 11.33
CA VAL A 147 17.01 5.67 10.24
C VAL A 147 18.50 5.91 10.10
N ASP A 148 19.06 5.76 8.91
CA ASP A 148 20.50 5.86 8.64
C ASP A 148 21.12 7.20 9.09
N ALA A 149 20.30 8.26 9.04
CA ALA A 149 20.74 9.59 9.48
C ALA A 149 20.91 9.72 11.01
N TYR A 150 20.37 8.78 11.78
CA TYR A 150 20.40 8.79 13.25
C TYR A 150 20.98 7.47 13.77
N ASN A 151 22.30 7.32 13.63
CA ASN A 151 23.03 6.12 14.05
C ASN A 151 22.70 5.72 15.49
N ASN A 152 22.53 4.41 15.72
CA ASN A 152 22.27 3.80 17.05
C ASN A 152 20.96 4.22 17.73
N ARG A 153 20.01 4.80 17.00
CA ARG A 153 18.73 5.18 17.56
C ARG A 153 17.57 4.46 16.89
N LYS A 154 16.80 3.75 17.70
CA LYS A 154 15.60 3.04 17.25
C LYS A 154 14.35 3.85 17.58
N PHE A 155 13.51 4.06 16.59
CA PHE A 155 12.23 4.76 16.72
C PHE A 155 11.11 3.72 16.71
N LYS A 156 10.09 3.95 17.53
CA LYS A 156 8.92 3.08 17.54
C LYS A 156 7.95 3.50 16.45
N GLY A 157 7.41 2.53 15.74
CA GLY A 157 6.39 2.71 14.72
C GLY A 157 5.28 1.67 14.82
N ILE A 158 4.22 1.89 14.05
CA ILE A 158 3.09 0.97 13.92
C ILE A 158 2.79 0.79 12.44
N VAL A 159 2.53 -0.46 12.03
CA VAL A 159 2.10 -0.78 10.67
C VAL A 159 0.71 -0.21 10.42
N THR A 160 0.60 0.71 9.45
CA THR A 160 -0.66 1.39 9.10
C THR A 160 -1.31 0.83 7.86
N LYS A 161 -0.51 0.38 6.90
CA LYS A 161 -1.00 -0.10 5.62
C LYS A 161 -0.07 -1.15 5.03
N ILE A 162 -0.66 -2.17 4.42
CA ILE A 162 0.03 -3.20 3.66
C ILE A 162 -0.48 -3.10 2.22
N ALA A 163 0.42 -2.98 1.25
CA ALA A 163 0.01 -2.92 -0.16
C ALA A 163 -0.55 -4.28 -0.61
N SER A 164 -1.68 -4.25 -1.28
CA SER A 164 -2.35 -5.46 -1.78
C SER A 164 -1.77 -5.97 -3.12
N SER A 165 -0.88 -5.19 -3.75
CA SER A 165 -0.21 -5.57 -5.00
C SER A 165 1.28 -5.36 -4.88
N ASN A 166 2.04 -6.20 -5.60
CA ASN A 166 3.48 -6.05 -5.67
C ASN A 166 3.87 -4.82 -6.50
N THR A 167 5.07 -4.33 -6.28
CA THR A 167 5.62 -3.14 -6.97
C THR A 167 5.97 -3.40 -8.43
N THR A 168 6.14 -4.67 -8.81
CA THR A 168 6.57 -5.11 -10.14
C THR A 168 5.43 -5.26 -11.16
N ALA A 169 4.18 -4.97 -10.79
CA ALA A 169 3.02 -5.01 -11.69
C ALA A 169 3.04 -3.92 -12.79
N SER A 170 4.05 -3.07 -12.84
CA SER A 170 4.31 -2.16 -13.97
C SER A 170 4.90 -2.95 -15.14
N ALA A 171 4.18 -3.01 -16.24
CA ALA A 171 4.31 -3.88 -17.42
C ALA A 171 5.67 -3.87 -18.18
N ALA A 172 6.76 -3.43 -17.60
CA ALA A 172 8.08 -3.37 -18.23
C ALA A 172 9.12 -4.34 -17.64
N ALA A 173 8.79 -5.12 -16.59
CA ALA A 173 9.77 -5.93 -15.86
C ALA A 173 9.48 -7.44 -15.88
N ALA A 174 8.81 -7.95 -16.89
CA ALA A 174 8.45 -9.38 -16.99
C ALA A 174 9.60 -10.33 -17.36
N THR A 175 10.85 -9.88 -17.29
CA THR A 175 12.02 -10.69 -17.71
C THR A 175 13.09 -10.91 -16.64
N SER A 176 12.87 -10.46 -15.40
CA SER A 176 13.80 -10.75 -14.29
C SER A 176 13.16 -11.68 -13.26
N ASN A 177 13.92 -12.66 -12.78
CA ASN A 177 13.63 -13.51 -11.60
C ASN A 177 13.62 -12.65 -10.32
N ASP A 178 12.93 -11.52 -10.33
CA ASP A 178 12.90 -10.60 -9.20
C ASP A 178 11.98 -11.15 -8.11
N VAL A 179 12.48 -11.15 -6.90
CA VAL A 179 11.74 -11.55 -5.70
C VAL A 179 10.53 -10.63 -5.55
N THR A 180 9.36 -11.21 -5.40
CA THR A 180 8.12 -10.45 -5.21
C THR A 180 8.13 -9.78 -3.83
N ASN A 181 8.17 -8.45 -3.82
CA ASN A 181 8.13 -7.66 -2.59
C ASN A 181 6.84 -6.84 -2.50
N TYR A 182 6.32 -6.71 -1.29
CA TYR A 182 5.14 -5.91 -0.96
C TYR A 182 5.54 -4.69 -0.13
N LYS A 183 4.96 -3.54 -0.45
CA LYS A 183 5.21 -2.31 0.32
C LYS A 183 4.38 -2.29 1.59
N VAL A 184 5.05 -2.17 2.71
CA VAL A 184 4.44 -1.98 4.03
C VAL A 184 4.74 -0.56 4.50
N HIS A 185 3.70 0.15 4.93
CA HIS A 185 3.79 1.49 5.48
C HIS A 185 3.76 1.44 6.99
N ILE A 186 4.76 2.03 7.61
CA ILE A 186 4.94 2.07 9.05
C ILE A 186 4.97 3.53 9.48
N ARG A 187 4.01 3.94 10.30
CA ARG A 187 3.99 5.29 10.86
C ARG A 187 4.90 5.38 12.06
N ILE A 188 5.79 6.36 12.07
CA ILE A 188 6.66 6.64 13.21
C ILE A 188 5.81 7.30 14.30
N LEU A 189 5.87 6.79 15.52
CA LEU A 189 5.18 7.36 16.66
C LEU A 189 5.87 8.66 17.08
N ARG A 190 5.10 9.74 17.20
CA ARG A 190 5.59 11.07 17.59
C ARG A 190 6.31 11.06 18.93
N ASP A 191 5.87 10.18 19.84
CA ASP A 191 6.46 10.05 21.17
C ASP A 191 7.92 9.57 21.14
N SER A 192 8.33 8.82 20.10
CA SER A 192 9.69 8.28 19.99
C SER A 192 10.72 9.31 19.50
N TYR A 193 10.30 10.48 19.00
CA TYR A 193 11.20 11.53 18.51
C TYR A 193 10.87 12.93 19.03
N LYS A 194 10.07 13.05 20.11
CA LYS A 194 9.72 14.33 20.73
C LYS A 194 10.92 15.18 21.13
N ASP A 195 11.97 14.54 21.59
CA ASP A 195 13.24 15.17 22.00
C ASP A 195 14.04 15.75 20.83
N LEU A 196 13.78 15.31 19.59
CA LEU A 196 14.39 15.88 18.38
C LEU A 196 13.65 17.11 17.86
N ILE A 197 12.45 17.39 18.39
CA ILE A 197 11.65 18.55 18.02
C ILE A 197 12.07 19.71 18.90
N ASP A 198 12.72 20.71 18.31
CA ASP A 198 13.08 21.94 18.98
C ASP A 198 11.85 22.86 19.10
N PRO A 199 11.34 23.13 20.30
CA PRO A 199 10.16 24.00 20.49
C PRO A 199 10.38 25.44 19.97
N SER A 200 11.64 25.88 19.93
CA SER A 200 12.00 27.24 19.46
C SER A 200 12.00 27.33 17.91
N LYS A 201 12.01 26.19 17.23
CA LYS A 201 12.03 26.09 15.75
C LYS A 201 10.99 25.12 15.23
N PRO A 202 9.68 25.43 15.35
CA PRO A 202 8.58 24.50 15.03
C PRO A 202 8.54 24.06 13.57
N LYS A 203 9.25 24.77 12.68
CA LYS A 203 9.37 24.43 11.25
C LYS A 203 10.57 23.52 10.93
N LYS A 204 11.38 23.13 11.92
CA LYS A 204 12.50 22.20 11.72
C LYS A 204 12.02 20.78 12.04
N PHE A 205 11.74 20.02 11.02
CA PHE A 205 11.36 18.61 11.13
C PHE A 205 12.62 17.74 11.23
N PRO A 206 12.66 16.75 12.14
CA PRO A 206 13.82 15.87 12.30
C PRO A 206 14.01 14.94 11.10
N PHE A 207 12.93 14.49 10.49
CA PHE A 207 12.96 13.63 9.32
C PHE A 207 12.64 14.40 8.04
N ARG A 208 13.25 13.97 6.94
CA ARG A 208 12.97 14.51 5.60
C ARG A 208 12.51 13.40 4.67
N PRO A 209 11.58 13.67 3.75
CA PRO A 209 11.23 12.72 2.71
C PRO A 209 12.47 12.29 1.91
N GLY A 210 12.57 10.98 1.63
CA GLY A 210 13.72 10.41 0.90
C GLY A 210 14.89 9.96 1.78
N MET A 211 14.78 10.01 3.12
CA MET A 211 15.75 9.36 4.00
C MET A 211 15.57 7.84 3.96
N ASN A 212 16.70 7.12 3.98
CA ASN A 212 16.69 5.66 4.08
C ASN A 212 16.47 5.23 5.53
N ALA A 213 15.72 4.14 5.68
CA ALA A 213 15.47 3.53 6.97
C ALA A 213 15.26 2.02 6.83
N SER A 214 15.64 1.28 7.85
CA SER A 214 15.30 -0.14 8.04
C SER A 214 14.27 -0.27 9.16
N ALA A 215 13.47 -1.34 9.12
CA ALA A 215 12.47 -1.59 10.14
C ALA A 215 12.38 -3.07 10.51
N ASP A 216 12.41 -3.35 11.81
CA ASP A 216 12.17 -4.66 12.39
C ASP A 216 10.69 -4.72 12.82
N ILE A 217 9.86 -5.46 12.09
CA ILE A 217 8.43 -5.61 12.38
C ILE A 217 8.24 -6.76 13.36
N GLN A 218 7.60 -6.47 14.50
CA GLN A 218 7.30 -7.44 15.54
C GLN A 218 5.93 -8.06 15.27
N THR A 219 5.91 -9.21 14.61
CA THR A 219 4.66 -9.86 14.17
C THR A 219 4.01 -10.70 15.26
N LEU A 220 4.77 -11.21 16.21
CA LEU A 220 4.25 -12.05 17.28
C LEU A 220 5.05 -11.84 18.56
N THR A 221 4.37 -11.55 19.65
CA THR A 221 4.96 -11.41 20.97
C THR A 221 4.36 -12.42 21.92
N LYS A 222 5.20 -13.20 22.61
CA LYS A 222 4.78 -14.12 23.68
C LYS A 222 5.47 -13.73 24.98
N ALA A 223 4.73 -13.65 26.04
CA ALA A 223 5.24 -13.40 27.37
C ALA A 223 5.35 -14.70 28.17
N ASN A 224 6.25 -14.72 29.17
CA ASN A 224 6.46 -15.86 30.08
C ASN A 224 6.83 -17.17 29.37
N VAL A 225 7.75 -17.10 28.41
CA VAL A 225 8.28 -18.26 27.70
C VAL A 225 9.70 -18.57 28.13
N ILE A 226 10.09 -19.84 28.07
CA ILE A 226 11.49 -20.25 28.24
C ILE A 226 12.22 -19.88 26.96
N ALA A 227 13.19 -18.98 27.05
CA ALA A 227 13.99 -18.52 25.91
C ALA A 227 15.45 -18.94 26.10
N SER A 228 16.07 -19.38 25.02
CA SER A 228 17.48 -19.70 24.93
C SER A 228 18.18 -18.79 23.94
N ALA A 229 19.45 -18.49 24.12
CA ALA A 229 20.23 -17.81 23.11
C ALA A 229 20.23 -18.64 21.80
N ILE A 230 20.01 -17.98 20.66
CA ILE A 230 19.89 -18.67 19.37
C ILE A 230 21.13 -19.50 19.04
N ASN A 231 22.32 -19.06 19.47
CA ASN A 231 23.58 -19.75 19.26
C ASN A 231 23.72 -21.07 20.05
N ALA A 232 22.85 -21.32 21.04
CA ALA A 232 22.85 -22.55 21.81
C ALA A 232 22.09 -23.69 21.14
N VAL A 233 21.21 -23.39 20.21
CA VAL A 233 20.41 -24.37 19.49
C VAL A 233 21.12 -24.80 18.22
N THR A 234 21.29 -26.10 18.04
CA THR A 234 21.88 -26.67 16.83
C THR A 234 21.03 -27.81 16.28
N THR A 235 21.20 -28.12 15.01
CA THR A 235 20.54 -29.25 14.36
C THR A 235 21.48 -30.41 14.20
N ARG A 236 21.03 -31.62 14.52
CA ARG A 236 21.75 -32.88 14.40
C ARG A 236 20.89 -33.92 13.67
N GLU A 237 21.55 -34.90 13.05
CA GLU A 237 20.84 -36.07 12.52
C GLU A 237 20.19 -36.86 13.64
N LYS A 238 19.02 -37.38 13.39
CA LYS A 238 18.17 -38.09 14.35
C LYS A 238 18.95 -39.29 14.98
N GLY A 239 19.10 -39.25 16.30
CA GLY A 239 19.76 -40.32 17.05
C GLY A 239 21.28 -40.35 16.97
N THR A 240 21.95 -39.46 16.24
CA THR A 240 23.41 -39.41 16.11
C THR A 240 23.96 -38.02 16.46
N ASP A 241 25.27 -37.96 16.78
CA ASP A 241 26.00 -36.70 16.99
C ASP A 241 26.62 -36.15 15.68
N LYS A 242 26.24 -36.70 14.51
CA LYS A 242 26.79 -36.28 13.23
C LYS A 242 26.19 -34.94 12.78
N VAL A 243 27.04 -34.12 12.23
CA VAL A 243 26.69 -32.78 11.66
C VAL A 243 26.31 -32.96 10.19
N VAL A 244 25.25 -32.28 9.76
CA VAL A 244 24.70 -32.35 8.40
C VAL A 244 25.72 -31.99 7.30
N ASN A 245 26.83 -31.31 7.63
CA ASN A 245 27.80 -30.79 6.66
C ASN A 245 28.99 -31.71 6.34
N ASP A 246 29.16 -32.88 7.02
CA ASP A 246 30.33 -33.74 6.79
C ASP A 246 30.29 -34.57 5.48
N GLN A 247 29.20 -34.44 4.67
CA GLN A 247 29.11 -35.19 3.41
C GLN A 247 29.49 -34.41 2.15
N LYS A 248 29.83 -33.12 2.23
CA LYS A 248 30.17 -32.33 1.03
C LYS A 248 31.65 -32.39 0.61
N ASP A 249 32.56 -32.88 1.45
CA ASP A 249 33.99 -32.85 1.12
C ASP A 249 34.55 -34.17 0.52
N LYS A 250 33.68 -35.10 0.11
CA LYS A 250 34.12 -36.31 -0.61
C LYS A 250 33.18 -36.66 -1.74
N LYS A 251 33.21 -35.90 -2.82
CA LYS A 251 32.91 -36.32 -4.21
C LYS A 251 32.82 -35.09 -5.08
N GLU A 252 33.93 -34.55 -5.54
CA GLU A 252 34.06 -34.02 -6.87
C GLU A 252 34.35 -35.21 -7.76
N ASP A 253 33.37 -35.72 -8.43
CA ASP A 253 33.40 -36.12 -9.85
C ASP A 253 32.01 -36.65 -10.25
N GLU A 254 31.66 -36.28 -11.50
CA GLU A 254 30.51 -36.77 -12.28
C GLU A 254 29.08 -36.27 -11.95
N GLY A 255 28.69 -35.30 -12.72
CA GLY A 255 27.56 -35.35 -13.67
C GLY A 255 26.12 -35.40 -13.15
N ILE A 256 25.39 -34.33 -13.50
CA ILE A 256 23.97 -34.35 -13.91
C ILE A 256 22.87 -34.42 -12.87
N GLN A 257 22.22 -33.26 -12.75
CA GLN A 257 20.78 -33.02 -12.69
C GLN A 257 19.86 -33.74 -11.70
N GLN A 258 19.05 -32.91 -11.14
CA GLN A 258 17.61 -33.06 -10.77
C GLN A 258 17.29 -33.28 -9.30
N GLU A 259 16.62 -32.19 -8.84
CA GLU A 259 15.40 -32.21 -8.03
C GLU A 259 15.30 -33.22 -6.90
N THR A 260 15.35 -32.68 -5.67
CA THR A 260 14.26 -32.96 -4.71
C THR A 260 14.35 -32.02 -3.52
N LYS A 261 13.60 -30.95 -3.61
CA LYS A 261 13.13 -30.21 -2.45
C LYS A 261 11.83 -30.88 -2.04
N ALA A 262 11.82 -31.69 -1.03
CA ALA A 262 10.65 -32.04 -0.20
C ALA A 262 10.87 -33.36 0.59
N GLY A 263 11.97 -33.49 1.34
CA GLY A 263 12.16 -34.73 2.12
C GLY A 263 13.17 -34.63 3.26
N LEU A 264 13.87 -33.51 3.42
CA LEU A 264 15.00 -33.42 4.36
C LEU A 264 14.63 -32.89 5.76
N SER A 265 13.39 -32.51 6.03
CA SER A 265 12.99 -31.96 7.34
C SER A 265 12.57 -32.99 8.37
N SER A 266 12.46 -34.27 7.99
CA SER A 266 12.01 -35.33 8.94
C SER A 266 13.14 -36.02 9.71
N ASP A 267 14.41 -35.83 9.32
CA ASP A 267 15.54 -36.55 9.91
C ASP A 267 16.48 -35.70 10.79
N LEU A 268 16.09 -34.43 11.04
CA LEU A 268 16.88 -33.51 11.86
C LEU A 268 16.22 -33.27 13.20
N ASP A 269 16.98 -33.36 14.26
CA ASP A 269 16.58 -33.01 15.62
C ASP A 269 17.25 -31.70 16.03
N GLU A 270 16.45 -30.79 16.58
CA GLU A 270 16.94 -29.58 17.24
C GLU A 270 17.39 -29.96 18.65
N VAL A 271 18.64 -29.61 18.98
CA VAL A 271 19.27 -30.02 20.24
C VAL A 271 19.96 -28.84 20.91
N VAL A 272 19.99 -28.90 22.25
CA VAL A 272 20.72 -27.98 23.12
C VAL A 272 21.58 -28.81 24.04
N PHE A 273 22.77 -28.32 24.37
CA PHE A 273 23.68 -28.95 25.30
C PHE A 273 23.55 -28.31 26.69
N VAL A 274 23.11 -29.13 27.66
CA VAL A 274 22.91 -28.71 29.06
C VAL A 274 24.12 -29.15 29.87
N LEU A 275 24.67 -28.25 30.66
CA LEU A 275 25.78 -28.56 31.59
C LEU A 275 25.24 -29.35 32.79
N GLN A 276 25.88 -30.49 33.10
CA GLN A 276 25.53 -31.28 34.27
C GLN A 276 26.45 -30.98 35.45
N PRO A 277 25.97 -31.22 36.70
CA PRO A 277 26.81 -31.20 37.88
C PRO A 277 27.97 -32.23 37.73
N GLY A 278 29.19 -31.76 37.47
CA GLY A 278 30.35 -32.61 37.18
C GLY A 278 31.14 -32.18 35.94
N GLY A 279 30.68 -31.10 35.25
CA GLY A 279 31.40 -30.53 34.10
C GLY A 279 31.24 -31.33 32.81
N THR A 280 30.26 -32.23 32.74
CA THR A 280 29.88 -32.96 31.52
C THR A 280 28.68 -32.36 30.88
N VAL A 281 28.56 -32.43 29.56
CA VAL A 281 27.40 -31.94 28.82
C VAL A 281 26.45 -33.07 28.45
N LYS A 282 25.17 -32.79 28.53
CA LYS A 282 24.13 -33.70 28.09
C LYS A 282 23.38 -33.07 26.91
N ARG A 283 23.28 -33.85 25.84
CA ARG A 283 22.44 -33.46 24.69
C ARG A 283 20.96 -33.62 25.04
N VAL A 284 20.20 -32.57 24.90
CA VAL A 284 18.75 -32.56 25.11
C VAL A 284 18.08 -32.16 23.83
N LYS A 285 17.14 -32.99 23.36
CA LYS A 285 16.28 -32.65 22.23
C LYS A 285 15.29 -31.59 22.68
N VAL A 286 15.20 -30.51 21.92
CA VAL A 286 14.29 -29.40 22.19
C VAL A 286 13.29 -29.23 21.05
N ARG A 287 12.22 -28.56 21.35
CA ARG A 287 11.22 -28.11 20.41
C ARG A 287 11.24 -26.61 20.44
N THR A 288 11.54 -25.97 19.34
CA THR A 288 11.62 -24.52 19.25
C THR A 288 10.30 -23.91 18.83
N GLY A 289 10.12 -22.63 19.10
CA GLY A 289 8.95 -21.84 18.72
C GLY A 289 9.33 -20.59 17.96
N ILE A 290 8.86 -19.42 18.40
CA ILE A 290 9.22 -18.15 17.80
C ILE A 290 10.67 -17.78 18.13
N GLN A 291 11.29 -17.03 17.23
CA GLN A 291 12.67 -16.57 17.40
C GLN A 291 12.80 -15.09 17.04
N ASP A 292 13.76 -14.44 17.68
CA ASP A 292 14.25 -13.12 17.30
C ASP A 292 15.73 -13.18 16.90
N ILE A 293 16.40 -12.03 16.80
CA ILE A 293 17.82 -11.94 16.42
C ILE A 293 18.74 -12.62 17.44
N ASN A 294 18.38 -12.65 18.73
CA ASN A 294 19.23 -13.11 19.83
C ASN A 294 18.71 -14.37 20.52
N TYR A 295 17.41 -14.53 20.58
CA TYR A 295 16.75 -15.56 21.39
C TYR A 295 15.76 -16.39 20.58
N ILE A 296 15.60 -17.65 21.00
CA ILE A 296 14.62 -18.59 20.45
C ILE A 296 13.80 -19.19 21.60
N GLU A 297 12.48 -19.25 21.40
CA GLU A 297 11.54 -19.87 22.34
C GLU A 297 11.77 -21.38 22.38
N ILE A 298 11.78 -21.95 23.56
CA ILE A 298 11.84 -23.40 23.76
C ILE A 298 10.46 -23.86 24.29
N LEU A 299 9.73 -24.58 23.46
CA LEU A 299 8.42 -25.13 23.78
C LEU A 299 8.49 -26.38 24.65
N GLY A 300 9.62 -27.07 24.65
CA GLY A 300 9.83 -28.28 25.45
C GLY A 300 11.23 -28.81 25.34
N GLY A 301 11.64 -29.59 26.35
CA GLY A 301 12.97 -30.20 26.43
C GLY A 301 13.88 -29.57 27.49
N LEU A 302 13.68 -28.29 27.82
CA LEU A 302 14.42 -27.57 28.87
C LEU A 302 13.51 -27.19 30.03
N LYS A 303 14.12 -26.99 31.20
CA LYS A 303 13.47 -26.44 32.40
C LYS A 303 14.08 -25.12 32.77
N GLU A 304 13.30 -24.30 33.46
CA GLU A 304 13.80 -23.04 34.03
C GLU A 304 14.94 -23.35 35.03
N GLY A 305 16.09 -22.66 34.83
CA GLY A 305 17.28 -22.86 35.63
C GLY A 305 18.32 -23.84 35.05
N ASP A 306 18.05 -24.49 33.92
CA ASP A 306 19.04 -25.33 33.25
C ASP A 306 20.17 -24.44 32.68
N GLU A 307 21.44 -24.82 32.97
CA GLU A 307 22.60 -24.14 32.43
C GLU A 307 22.92 -24.68 31.02
N ILE A 308 22.88 -23.83 30.03
CA ILE A 308 23.09 -24.19 28.62
C ILE A 308 24.40 -23.61 28.08
N ILE A 309 25.00 -24.29 27.11
CA ILE A 309 26.22 -23.85 26.45
C ILE A 309 25.84 -22.92 25.29
N THR A 310 26.35 -21.66 25.31
CA THR A 310 26.01 -20.66 24.31
C THR A 310 27.15 -20.26 23.39
N ALA A 311 28.41 -20.57 23.77
CA ALA A 311 29.60 -20.18 22.99
C ALA A 311 30.76 -21.11 23.20
N PRO A 312 31.73 -21.24 22.25
CA PRO A 312 31.69 -20.71 20.87
C PRO A 312 30.80 -21.57 19.95
N TYR A 313 30.05 -20.91 19.05
CA TYR A 313 29.12 -21.60 18.14
C TYR A 313 29.76 -22.72 17.31
N ASN A 314 30.99 -22.55 16.80
CA ASN A 314 31.71 -23.57 16.05
C ASN A 314 31.94 -24.85 16.85
N VAL A 315 32.16 -24.75 18.16
CA VAL A 315 32.31 -25.88 19.05
C VAL A 315 30.99 -26.60 19.27
N ILE A 316 29.94 -25.85 19.51
CA ILE A 316 28.59 -26.36 19.73
C ILE A 316 28.06 -27.04 18.45
N SER A 317 28.29 -26.43 17.30
CA SER A 317 27.76 -26.93 16.02
C SER A 317 28.54 -28.12 15.48
N LYS A 318 29.86 -28.18 15.66
CA LYS A 318 30.73 -29.20 15.00
C LYS A 318 31.39 -30.19 15.93
N THR A 319 31.80 -29.77 17.13
CA THR A 319 32.74 -30.56 17.95
C THR A 319 32.08 -31.22 19.16
N LEU A 320 31.08 -30.54 19.75
CA LEU A 320 30.49 -30.96 21.01
C LEU A 320 29.63 -32.22 20.83
N LYS A 321 29.89 -33.25 21.68
CA LYS A 321 29.16 -34.51 21.70
C LYS A 321 28.59 -34.77 23.09
N ASP A 322 27.61 -35.65 23.18
CA ASP A 322 27.01 -36.07 24.45
C ASP A 322 28.08 -36.68 25.39
N GLY A 323 28.04 -36.29 26.66
CA GLY A 323 28.99 -36.80 27.70
C GLY A 323 30.39 -36.16 27.70
N MET A 324 30.68 -35.19 26.79
CA MET A 324 32.01 -34.52 26.81
C MET A 324 32.18 -33.66 28.06
N LYS A 325 33.40 -33.59 28.58
CA LYS A 325 33.78 -32.68 29.66
C LYS A 325 34.09 -31.31 29.09
N VAL A 326 33.46 -30.28 29.65
CA VAL A 326 33.68 -28.87 29.28
C VAL A 326 34.14 -28.06 30.48
N LYS A 327 34.91 -27.01 30.21
CA LYS A 327 35.35 -26.06 31.23
C LYS A 327 34.60 -24.76 31.03
N VAL A 328 33.85 -24.33 32.01
CA VAL A 328 33.19 -23.02 32.00
C VAL A 328 34.22 -21.92 32.12
N VAL A 329 34.18 -20.96 31.21
CA VAL A 329 35.06 -19.79 31.19
C VAL A 329 34.21 -18.54 31.09
N PRO A 330 34.53 -17.43 31.78
CA PRO A 330 33.85 -16.15 31.58
C PRO A 330 33.93 -15.71 30.12
N ALA A 331 32.87 -15.01 29.63
CA ALA A 331 32.76 -14.58 28.25
C ALA A 331 33.97 -13.76 27.76
N ASP A 332 34.56 -12.96 28.64
CA ASP A 332 35.73 -12.09 28.37
C ASP A 332 37.01 -12.88 28.06
N LYS A 333 37.09 -14.16 28.45
CA LYS A 333 38.28 -15.02 28.28
C LYS A 333 38.11 -16.05 27.16
N LEU A 334 37.01 -16.04 26.45
CA LEU A 334 36.73 -17.03 25.37
C LEU A 334 37.65 -16.87 24.16
N PHE A 335 38.20 -15.68 23.94
CA PHE A 335 39.02 -15.33 22.77
C PHE A 335 40.52 -15.08 23.14
N GLU A 336 40.91 -15.27 24.38
CA GLU A 336 42.34 -15.25 24.74
C GLU A 336 43.04 -16.49 24.14
N VAL A 337 43.73 -16.29 23.03
CA VAL A 337 44.63 -17.26 22.44
C VAL A 337 45.79 -17.44 23.41
N LYS A 338 45.88 -18.62 24.06
CA LYS A 338 47.13 -19.01 24.74
C LYS A 338 48.23 -19.01 23.70
N LYS A 339 49.16 -18.05 23.84
CA LYS A 339 50.48 -18.12 23.18
C LYS A 339 51.27 -19.31 23.68
#